data_ad00e2ef5bb5aab907c10309e5001cbe
#
_entry.id   ad00e2ef5bb5aab907c10309e5001cbe
#
_cell.length_a   1.000
_cell.length_b   1.000
_cell.length_c   1.000
_cell.angle_alpha   90.00
_cell.angle_beta   90.00
_cell.angle_gamma   90.00
#
_symmetry.space_group_name_H-M   'P 1'
#
loop_
_entity.id
_entity.type
_entity.pdbx_description
1 polymer ?
#
loop_
_entity_poly.entity_id
_entity_poly.type
_entity_poly.pdbx_seq_one_letter_code
_entity_poly.pdbx_strand_id
1 'polypeptide(L)'
;MRLAHLPAQTHPFDAILRQSPRYLLDELLADTGSGHNVIATVFVQCGAFYRASGPDAMKPVGETEFVNGVAAMSASGVYGAMRACAGIVGHADLGLGDGVAAVLDAHIAAGGGRFRGIR
;
A
#
# COMPACT_ATOMS: atom_id res chain seq x y z
N MET A 1 3.84 2.61 3.39
CA MET A 1 2.97 3.37 4.31
C MET A 1 2.12 2.43 5.12
N ARG A 2 2.02 2.67 6.40
CA ARG A 2 1.26 1.79 7.30
C ARG A 2 0.84 2.51 8.57
N LEU A 3 -0.19 1.99 9.20
CA LEU A 3 -0.53 2.22 10.59
C LEU A 3 -0.74 0.84 11.20
N ALA A 4 0.16 0.39 12.04
CA ALA A 4 0.15 -0.98 12.52
C ALA A 4 -0.82 -1.13 13.69
N HIS A 5 -1.75 -2.07 13.56
CA HIS A 5 -2.63 -2.55 14.61
C HIS A 5 -2.30 -4.01 14.86
N LEU A 6 -1.19 -4.24 15.59
CA LEU A 6 -0.68 -5.59 15.76
C LEU A 6 -1.34 -6.26 16.97
N PRO A 7 -1.88 -7.50 16.79
CA PRO A 7 -2.30 -8.33 17.89
C PRO A 7 -1.10 -8.82 18.71
N ALA A 8 -1.25 -9.85 19.49
CA ALA A 8 -0.13 -10.54 20.11
C ALA A 8 0.89 -10.92 19.03
N GLN A 9 2.17 -10.90 19.38
CA GLN A 9 3.25 -11.14 18.45
C GLN A 9 3.10 -12.49 17.73
N THR A 10 3.03 -12.45 16.40
CA THR A 10 2.86 -13.63 15.55
C THR A 10 3.96 -13.79 14.50
N HIS A 11 4.83 -12.78 14.35
CA HIS A 11 5.88 -12.76 13.34
C HIS A 11 7.13 -12.07 13.89
N PRO A 12 8.36 -12.51 13.52
CA PRO A 12 9.60 -11.88 13.99
C PRO A 12 9.71 -10.39 13.70
N PHE A 13 9.10 -9.91 12.62
CA PHE A 13 9.11 -8.49 12.27
C PHE A 13 8.14 -7.63 13.07
N ASP A 14 7.25 -8.22 13.85
CA ASP A 14 6.25 -7.47 14.62
C ASP A 14 6.90 -6.50 15.61
N ALA A 15 8.02 -6.90 16.21
CA ALA A 15 8.75 -6.03 17.13
C ALA A 15 9.24 -4.75 16.43
N ILE A 16 9.74 -4.88 15.20
CA ILE A 16 10.18 -3.72 14.39
C ILE A 16 9.00 -2.84 14.04
N LEU A 17 7.88 -3.43 13.63
CA LEU A 17 6.67 -2.68 13.30
C LEU A 17 6.09 -1.95 14.51
N ARG A 18 6.21 -2.53 15.70
CA ARG A 18 5.77 -1.89 16.96
C ARG A 18 6.62 -0.70 17.35
N GLN A 19 7.91 -0.69 17.00
CA GLN A 19 8.78 0.45 17.23
C GLN A 19 8.44 1.64 16.34
N SER A 20 7.92 1.37 15.12
CA SER A 20 7.51 2.40 14.17
C SER A 20 6.14 2.04 13.59
N PRO A 21 5.06 2.16 14.41
CA PRO A 21 3.73 1.70 13.98
C PRO A 21 3.09 2.58 12.93
N ARG A 22 3.57 3.82 12.79
CA ARG A 22 3.05 4.80 11.84
C ARG A 22 4.10 5.13 10.79
N TYR A 23 3.72 4.95 9.52
CA TYR A 23 4.49 5.47 8.40
C TYR A 23 3.53 5.84 7.27
N LEU A 24 3.14 7.09 7.23
CA LEU A 24 2.19 7.62 6.26
C LEU A 24 2.86 8.63 5.33
N LEU A 25 2.09 9.42 4.61
CA LEU A 25 2.65 10.32 3.60
C LEU A 25 3.61 11.34 4.19
N ASP A 26 3.33 11.89 5.34
CA ASP A 26 4.18 12.89 6.00
C ASP A 26 5.55 12.33 6.38
N GLU A 27 5.62 11.10 6.90
CA GLU A 27 6.88 10.43 7.19
C GLU A 27 7.65 10.13 5.90
N LEU A 28 6.94 9.65 4.85
CA LEU A 28 7.55 9.40 3.56
C LEU A 28 8.14 10.67 2.96
N LEU A 29 7.43 11.78 3.01
CA LEU A 29 7.91 13.07 2.49
C LEU A 29 9.15 13.55 3.23
N ALA A 30 9.21 13.34 4.55
CA ALA A 30 10.39 13.67 5.33
C ALA A 30 11.62 12.87 4.86
N ASP A 31 11.44 11.57 4.61
CA ASP A 31 12.52 10.71 4.15
C ASP A 31 12.96 11.03 2.72
N THR A 32 12.03 11.21 1.80
CA THR A 32 12.36 11.52 0.40
C THR A 32 12.96 12.90 0.24
N GLY A 33 12.65 13.84 1.14
CA GLY A 33 13.20 15.19 1.16
C GLY A 33 14.54 15.33 1.88
N SER A 34 15.13 14.23 2.37
CA SER A 34 16.31 14.27 3.27
C SER A 34 17.65 14.33 2.55
N GLY A 35 17.75 14.99 1.41
CA GLY A 35 19.01 15.23 0.71
C GLY A 35 19.22 14.39 -0.55
N HIS A 36 18.23 13.60 -0.94
CA HIS A 36 18.23 12.83 -2.18
C HIS A 36 17.25 13.43 -3.18
N ASN A 37 17.49 13.21 -4.46
CA ASN A 37 16.57 13.62 -5.51
C ASN A 37 15.64 12.44 -5.87
N VAL A 38 14.75 12.09 -4.96
CA VAL A 38 13.74 11.05 -5.19
C VAL A 38 12.61 11.65 -6.03
N ILE A 39 12.38 11.10 -7.21
CA ILE A 39 11.35 11.62 -8.14
C ILE A 39 10.04 10.84 -8.07
N ALA A 40 10.09 9.57 -7.67
CA ALA A 40 8.91 8.71 -7.55
C ALA A 40 9.18 7.55 -6.61
N THR A 41 8.12 6.95 -6.08
CA THR A 41 8.22 5.74 -5.28
C THR A 41 7.25 4.67 -5.80
N VAL A 42 7.55 3.42 -5.48
CA VAL A 42 6.65 2.28 -5.71
C VAL A 42 6.24 1.74 -4.35
N PHE A 43 4.93 1.61 -4.15
CA PHE A 43 4.40 1.00 -2.94
C PHE A 43 4.40 -0.52 -3.09
N VAL A 44 4.89 -1.22 -2.07
CA VAL A 44 4.86 -2.68 -2.00
C VAL A 44 4.01 -3.09 -0.78
N GLN A 45 3.11 -4.00 -0.99
CA GLN A 45 2.18 -4.52 0.01
C GLN A 45 2.86 -4.78 1.37
N CYS A 46 2.24 -4.29 2.43
CA CYS A 46 2.71 -4.50 3.80
C CYS A 46 1.57 -4.81 4.79
N GLY A 47 0.35 -5.04 4.31
CA GLY A 47 -0.81 -5.37 5.12
C GLY A 47 -1.55 -4.17 5.71
N ALA A 48 -1.32 -2.97 5.18
CA ALA A 48 -1.94 -1.75 5.69
C ALA A 48 -3.36 -1.56 5.16
N PHE A 49 -4.29 -1.24 6.04
CA PHE A 49 -5.65 -0.80 5.69
C PHE A 49 -6.42 -1.78 4.80
N TYR A 50 -6.30 -3.08 5.08
CA TYR A 50 -7.18 -4.07 4.46
C TYR A 50 -8.64 -3.76 4.79
N ARG A 51 -9.54 -4.13 3.89
CA ARG A 51 -10.98 -3.96 4.13
C ARG A 51 -11.39 -4.68 5.41
N ALA A 52 -12.18 -4.01 6.25
CA ALA A 52 -12.65 -4.57 7.52
C ALA A 52 -13.76 -5.61 7.33
N SER A 53 -14.46 -5.58 6.20
CA SER A 53 -15.61 -6.42 5.91
C SER A 53 -15.58 -6.93 4.48
N GLY A 54 -16.52 -7.80 4.16
CA GLY A 54 -16.60 -8.43 2.85
C GLY A 54 -15.79 -9.73 2.77
N PRO A 55 -15.71 -10.33 1.58
CA PRO A 55 -14.98 -11.58 1.39
C PRO A 55 -13.50 -11.44 1.75
N ASP A 56 -12.94 -12.43 2.45
CA ASP A 56 -11.54 -12.39 2.87
C ASP A 56 -10.58 -12.23 1.69
N ALA A 57 -10.90 -12.87 0.56
CA ALA A 57 -10.08 -12.77 -0.65
C ALA A 57 -9.97 -11.34 -1.18
N MET A 58 -10.97 -10.49 -0.93
CA MET A 58 -11.02 -9.11 -1.41
C MET A 58 -10.45 -8.09 -0.40
N LYS A 59 -10.19 -8.49 0.84
CA LYS A 59 -9.72 -7.56 1.87
C LYS A 59 -8.41 -6.84 1.48
N PRO A 60 -7.44 -7.50 0.84
CA PRO A 60 -6.21 -6.82 0.39
C PRO A 60 -6.44 -5.66 -0.59
N VAL A 61 -7.57 -5.63 -1.28
CA VAL A 61 -7.92 -4.53 -2.21
C VAL A 61 -8.05 -3.21 -1.45
N GLY A 62 -8.41 -3.24 -0.17
CA GLY A 62 -8.47 -2.05 0.68
C GLY A 62 -7.14 -1.32 0.78
N GLU A 63 -6.03 -2.05 0.81
CA GLU A 63 -4.70 -1.42 0.80
C GLU A 63 -4.44 -0.68 -0.52
N THR A 64 -4.80 -1.26 -1.64
CA THR A 64 -4.68 -0.61 -2.96
C THR A 64 -5.56 0.64 -3.04
N GLU A 65 -6.78 0.59 -2.53
CA GLU A 65 -7.66 1.75 -2.45
C GLU A 65 -7.02 2.89 -1.65
N PHE A 66 -6.51 2.58 -0.48
CA PHE A 66 -5.81 3.54 0.38
C PHE A 66 -4.60 4.14 -0.32
N VAL A 67 -3.73 3.31 -0.87
CA VAL A 67 -2.47 3.74 -1.50
C VAL A 67 -2.75 4.56 -2.76
N ASN A 68 -3.76 4.21 -3.53
CA ASN A 68 -4.16 5.01 -4.68
C ASN A 68 -4.62 6.40 -4.27
N GLY A 69 -5.30 6.53 -3.12
CA GLY A 69 -5.66 7.83 -2.57
C GLY A 69 -4.44 8.67 -2.22
N VAL A 70 -3.43 8.06 -1.61
CA VAL A 70 -2.15 8.73 -1.32
C VAL A 70 -1.45 9.15 -2.61
N ALA A 71 -1.43 8.28 -3.61
CA ALA A 71 -0.86 8.61 -4.92
C ALA A 71 -1.57 9.80 -5.57
N ALA A 72 -2.89 9.85 -5.45
CA ALA A 72 -3.68 10.98 -5.97
C ALA A 72 -3.36 12.28 -5.22
N MET A 73 -3.22 12.24 -3.89
CA MET A 73 -2.78 13.39 -3.10
C MET A 73 -1.43 13.91 -3.59
N SER A 74 -0.48 13.00 -3.77
CA SER A 74 0.87 13.35 -4.26
C SER A 74 0.81 13.93 -5.67
N ALA A 75 0.03 13.32 -6.56
CA ALA A 75 -0.09 13.74 -7.96
C ALA A 75 -0.73 15.12 -8.14
N SER A 76 -1.44 15.61 -7.12
CA SER A 76 -2.01 16.97 -7.15
C SER A 76 -0.95 18.07 -7.21
N GLY A 77 0.29 17.75 -6.81
CA GLY A 77 1.38 18.72 -6.75
C GLY A 77 1.43 19.53 -5.47
N VAL A 78 0.41 19.42 -4.59
CA VAL A 78 0.35 20.20 -3.33
C VAL A 78 1.50 19.84 -2.39
N TYR A 79 2.01 18.60 -2.47
CA TYR A 79 3.10 18.11 -1.65
C TYR A 79 4.46 18.10 -2.37
N GLY A 80 4.57 18.83 -3.48
CA GLY A 80 5.82 18.94 -4.24
C GLY A 80 5.83 18.12 -5.52
N ALA A 81 6.99 18.02 -6.15
CA ALA A 81 7.15 17.38 -7.45
C ALA A 81 7.32 15.87 -7.38
N MET A 82 7.79 15.32 -6.25
CA MET A 82 7.94 13.88 -6.06
C MET A 82 6.58 13.19 -6.14
N ARG A 83 6.53 12.04 -6.81
CA ARG A 83 5.28 11.27 -6.97
C ARG A 83 5.32 10.02 -6.10
N ALA A 84 4.62 10.08 -4.98
CA ALA A 84 4.48 8.94 -4.07
C ALA A 84 3.57 7.87 -4.68
N CYS A 85 3.93 6.61 -4.50
CA CYS A 85 3.13 5.46 -4.90
C CYS A 85 2.73 5.50 -6.38
N ALA A 86 3.66 5.91 -7.24
CA ALA A 86 3.42 5.98 -8.68
C ALA A 86 3.17 4.59 -9.30
N GLY A 87 3.70 3.54 -8.66
CA GLY A 87 3.36 2.14 -8.92
C GLY A 87 2.90 1.48 -7.63
N ILE A 88 2.00 0.52 -7.74
CA ILE A 88 1.42 -0.20 -6.60
C ILE A 88 1.54 -1.69 -6.80
N VAL A 89 2.16 -2.37 -5.83
CA VAL A 89 2.21 -3.83 -5.74
C VAL A 89 1.35 -4.25 -4.55
N GLY A 90 0.26 -4.93 -4.83
CA GLY A 90 -0.69 -5.39 -3.82
C GLY A 90 -0.50 -6.85 -3.47
N HIS A 91 -1.53 -7.43 -2.82
CA HIS A 91 -1.56 -8.84 -2.48
C HIS A 91 -2.83 -9.51 -3.02
N ALA A 92 -2.67 -10.74 -3.51
CA ALA A 92 -3.77 -11.65 -3.81
C ALA A 92 -3.32 -13.07 -3.51
N ASP A 93 -4.24 -13.88 -3.00
CA ASP A 93 -3.96 -15.28 -2.68
C ASP A 93 -4.01 -16.14 -3.96
N LEU A 94 -2.87 -16.52 -4.46
CA LEU A 94 -2.77 -17.39 -5.64
C LEU A 94 -3.32 -18.79 -5.37
N GLY A 95 -3.49 -19.18 -4.10
CA GLY A 95 -4.14 -20.44 -3.73
C GLY A 95 -5.62 -20.50 -4.10
N LEU A 96 -6.24 -19.38 -4.46
CA LEU A 96 -7.63 -19.34 -4.95
C LEU A 96 -7.81 -19.98 -6.32
N GLY A 97 -6.73 -20.29 -7.04
CA GLY A 97 -6.82 -20.80 -8.39
C GLY A 97 -7.50 -19.78 -9.32
N ASP A 98 -8.48 -20.21 -10.09
CA ASP A 98 -9.19 -19.30 -11.02
C ASP A 98 -9.92 -18.15 -10.33
N GLY A 99 -10.25 -18.30 -9.05
CA GLY A 99 -10.88 -17.24 -8.26
C GLY A 99 -10.01 -16.01 -8.06
N VAL A 100 -8.70 -16.10 -8.30
CA VAL A 100 -7.79 -14.95 -8.18
C VAL A 100 -8.06 -13.88 -9.23
N ALA A 101 -8.63 -14.24 -10.37
CA ALA A 101 -8.88 -13.27 -11.45
C ALA A 101 -9.78 -12.12 -10.98
N ALA A 102 -10.84 -12.42 -10.21
CA ALA A 102 -11.72 -11.38 -9.68
C ALA A 102 -11.00 -10.44 -8.71
N VAL A 103 -10.06 -10.95 -7.91
CA VAL A 103 -9.27 -10.15 -6.99
C VAL A 103 -8.31 -9.24 -7.77
N LEU A 104 -7.65 -9.76 -8.79
CA LEU A 104 -6.75 -8.98 -9.64
C LEU A 104 -7.51 -7.87 -10.37
N ASP A 105 -8.69 -8.16 -10.91
CA ASP A 105 -9.54 -7.16 -11.56
C ASP A 105 -9.94 -6.05 -10.59
N ALA A 106 -10.26 -6.41 -9.34
CA ALA A 106 -10.58 -5.45 -8.30
C ALA A 106 -9.40 -4.54 -7.96
N HIS A 107 -8.18 -5.08 -7.89
CA HIS A 107 -6.97 -4.29 -7.71
C HIS A 107 -6.73 -3.34 -8.87
N ILE A 108 -6.89 -3.80 -10.09
CA ILE A 108 -6.69 -2.98 -11.29
C ILE A 108 -7.68 -1.81 -11.27
N ALA A 109 -8.94 -2.07 -10.95
CA ALA A 109 -9.96 -1.02 -10.85
C ALA A 109 -9.65 -0.02 -9.73
N ALA A 110 -9.23 -0.52 -8.55
CA ALA A 110 -8.92 0.32 -7.40
C ALA A 110 -7.64 1.14 -7.57
N GLY A 111 -6.70 0.67 -8.37
CA GLY A 111 -5.36 1.25 -8.52
C GLY A 111 -5.27 2.47 -9.42
N GLY A 112 -6.35 2.84 -10.12
CA GLY A 112 -6.36 4.05 -10.94
C GLY A 112 -5.25 4.12 -11.99
N GLY A 113 -4.89 2.98 -12.59
CA GLY A 113 -3.81 2.89 -13.57
C GLY A 113 -2.42 2.69 -12.97
N ARG A 114 -2.30 2.62 -11.65
CA ARG A 114 -1.01 2.49 -10.94
C ARG A 114 -0.69 1.06 -10.51
N PHE A 115 -1.66 0.17 -10.50
CA PHE A 115 -1.46 -1.22 -10.08
C PHE A 115 -0.56 -1.95 -11.08
N ARG A 116 0.48 -2.65 -10.57
CA ARG A 116 1.49 -3.30 -11.42
C ARG A 116 1.64 -4.79 -11.17
N GLY A 117 1.27 -5.28 -10.01
CA GLY A 117 1.45 -6.69 -9.71
C GLY A 117 1.15 -7.01 -8.26
N ILE A 118 1.45 -8.23 -7.88
CA ILE A 118 1.22 -8.75 -6.54
C ILE A 118 2.49 -9.38 -5.96
N ARG A 119 2.48 -9.45 -4.64
CA ARG A 119 3.53 -10.16 -3.91
C ARG A 119 2.89 -11.07 -2.87
#